data_a38df1c70a9411a450df34185191465b
#
_entry.id   a38df1c70a9411a450df34185191465b
#
_cell.length_a   1.000
_cell.length_b   1.000
_cell.length_c   1.000
_cell.angle_alpha   90.00
_cell.angle_beta   90.00
_cell.angle_gamma   90.00
#
_symmetry.space_group_name_H-M   'P 1'
#
loop_
_entity.id
_entity.type
_entity.pdbx_description
1 polymer ?
#
loop_
_entity_poly.entity_id
_entity_poly.type
_entity_poly.pdbx_seq_one_letter_code
_entity_poly.pdbx_strand_id
1 'polypeptide(L)'
;DGMKREVEERILYDGTVKTALNEDSVREAVRYLKEQGAQTIAVCTLFSFINPKHEMRIREIINEEYPEAYVSTSHELVPEFREYSRMSTTVLNAYLGPVMEKYVHNFEKSILDSGITAAPYVTQSNGSVISIDETIDCPIKTAVSGPSAGVIGAVYIGKQCGIDKVITFDMGGTSIDVSLIENGKASLSNERLVEGYPARIPMIDIVTVGAGGGSIARIDAGGALKVGPDSAGATPGPACYMRGGTEACVTDANIVLGKLNQTKILGGRMDVDLGLAEKAIKENICDKSSLDLKQAAAGIISVVNSNMTRAIRVVSVERGYDAREFTLMA
;
A
#
# COMPACT_ATOMS: atom_id res chain seq x y z
N ASP A 1 -11.36 -14.66 -17.65
CA ASP A 1 -11.18 -16.12 -17.83
C ASP A 1 -10.38 -16.51 -19.08
N GLY A 2 -10.31 -15.67 -20.11
CA GLY A 2 -9.55 -15.94 -21.34
C GLY A 2 -8.03 -16.01 -21.19
N MET A 3 -7.46 -15.43 -20.14
CA MET A 3 -6.02 -15.37 -19.86
C MET A 3 -5.52 -16.48 -18.93
N LYS A 4 -6.32 -17.49 -18.63
CA LYS A 4 -5.90 -18.67 -17.85
C LYS A 4 -5.68 -19.85 -18.76
N ARG A 5 -4.58 -20.57 -18.58
CA ARG A 5 -4.26 -21.80 -19.28
C ARG A 5 -3.74 -22.84 -18.32
N GLU A 6 -4.16 -24.05 -18.52
CA GLU A 6 -3.67 -25.21 -17.79
C GLU A 6 -2.54 -25.86 -18.57
N VAL A 7 -1.61 -26.48 -17.84
CA VAL A 7 -0.55 -27.30 -18.39
C VAL A 7 -0.65 -28.70 -17.80
N GLU A 8 -0.32 -29.69 -18.60
CA GLU A 8 -0.41 -31.08 -18.17
C GLU A 8 0.83 -31.46 -17.34
N GLU A 9 0.62 -31.58 -16.03
CA GLU A 9 1.64 -31.95 -15.06
C GLU A 9 1.01 -32.47 -13.76
N ARG A 10 1.74 -33.17 -12.92
CA ARG A 10 1.35 -33.46 -11.53
C ARG A 10 2.53 -33.83 -10.65
N ILE A 11 2.73 -33.02 -9.62
CA ILE A 11 3.55 -33.33 -8.45
C ILE A 11 2.63 -33.72 -7.31
N LEU A 12 3.02 -34.72 -6.50
CA LEU A 12 2.29 -35.16 -5.32
C LEU A 12 2.76 -34.43 -4.06
N TYR A 13 2.01 -34.63 -2.97
CA TYR A 13 2.27 -34.01 -1.66
C TYR A 13 3.62 -34.35 -1.03
N ASP A 14 4.24 -35.45 -1.45
CA ASP A 14 5.57 -35.91 -1.02
C ASP A 14 6.70 -35.45 -1.96
N GLY A 15 6.37 -34.66 -2.99
CA GLY A 15 7.31 -34.14 -3.99
C GLY A 15 7.59 -35.11 -5.14
N THR A 16 6.98 -36.30 -5.17
CA THR A 16 7.13 -37.23 -6.29
C THR A 16 6.38 -36.75 -7.52
N VAL A 17 6.96 -36.98 -8.70
CA VAL A 17 6.33 -36.66 -9.99
C VAL A 17 5.39 -37.79 -10.37
N LYS A 18 4.08 -37.54 -10.32
CA LYS A 18 3.05 -38.48 -10.79
C LYS A 18 2.86 -38.39 -12.31
N THR A 19 2.83 -37.19 -12.86
CA THR A 19 2.73 -36.92 -14.29
C THR A 19 3.88 -35.97 -14.64
N ALA A 20 4.73 -36.37 -15.57
CA ALA A 20 5.78 -35.51 -16.09
C ALA A 20 5.18 -34.27 -16.77
N LEU A 21 5.91 -33.16 -16.74
CA LEU A 21 5.51 -31.96 -17.43
C LEU A 21 5.42 -32.22 -18.94
N ASN A 22 4.27 -31.96 -19.52
CA ASN A 22 4.09 -31.97 -20.96
C ASN A 22 4.54 -30.60 -21.51
N GLU A 23 5.77 -30.54 -22.05
CA GLU A 23 6.35 -29.30 -22.56
C GLU A 23 5.58 -28.72 -23.75
N ASP A 24 4.96 -29.57 -24.58
CA ASP A 24 4.15 -29.08 -25.70
C ASP A 24 2.92 -28.34 -25.21
N SER A 25 2.26 -28.82 -24.15
CA SER A 25 1.14 -28.09 -23.53
C SER A 25 1.55 -26.73 -22.97
N VAL A 26 2.78 -26.61 -22.46
CA VAL A 26 3.33 -25.33 -22.00
C VAL A 26 3.57 -24.38 -23.17
N ARG A 27 4.22 -24.87 -24.24
CA ARG A 27 4.48 -24.06 -25.46
C ARG A 27 3.19 -23.56 -26.09
N GLU A 28 2.18 -24.40 -26.18
CA GLU A 28 0.84 -23.99 -26.66
C GLU A 28 0.22 -22.90 -25.78
N ALA A 29 0.26 -23.07 -24.45
CA ALA A 29 -0.25 -22.09 -23.51
C ALA A 29 0.48 -20.74 -23.65
N VAL A 30 1.81 -20.75 -23.75
CA VAL A 30 2.62 -19.54 -23.90
C VAL A 30 2.31 -18.82 -25.22
N ARG A 31 2.25 -19.56 -26.35
CA ARG A 31 1.91 -18.98 -27.65
C ARG A 31 0.53 -18.33 -27.64
N TYR A 32 -0.45 -19.02 -27.05
CA TYR A 32 -1.78 -18.46 -26.89
C TYR A 32 -1.76 -17.15 -26.09
N LEU A 33 -1.11 -17.12 -24.92
CA LEU A 33 -1.03 -15.92 -24.10
C LEU A 33 -0.32 -14.77 -24.82
N LYS A 34 0.74 -15.06 -25.57
CA LYS A 34 1.44 -14.10 -26.44
C LYS A 34 0.52 -13.51 -27.49
N GLU A 35 -0.26 -14.34 -28.18
CA GLU A 35 -1.25 -13.91 -29.18
C GLU A 35 -2.35 -13.02 -28.57
N GLN A 36 -2.73 -13.26 -27.30
CA GLN A 36 -3.67 -12.41 -26.57
C GLN A 36 -3.04 -11.11 -26.03
N GLY A 37 -1.74 -10.89 -26.25
CA GLY A 37 -1.04 -9.68 -25.80
C GLY A 37 -0.72 -9.65 -24.32
N ALA A 38 -0.62 -10.80 -23.66
CA ALA A 38 -0.20 -10.86 -22.24
C ALA A 38 1.25 -10.38 -22.11
N GLN A 39 1.48 -9.33 -21.33
CA GLN A 39 2.83 -8.81 -21.09
C GLN A 39 3.52 -9.51 -19.90
N THR A 40 2.75 -10.17 -19.06
CA THR A 40 3.22 -10.85 -17.85
C THR A 40 2.60 -12.22 -17.72
N ILE A 41 3.35 -13.18 -17.20
CA ILE A 41 2.90 -14.55 -16.98
C ILE A 41 3.19 -14.96 -15.52
N ALA A 42 2.12 -15.31 -14.80
CA ALA A 42 2.23 -15.91 -13.47
C ALA A 42 2.09 -17.43 -13.58
N VAL A 43 3.04 -18.15 -13.00
CA VAL A 43 3.06 -19.62 -12.99
C VAL A 43 2.82 -20.13 -11.57
N CYS A 44 1.82 -21.01 -11.44
CA CYS A 44 1.51 -21.64 -10.15
C CYS A 44 1.03 -23.08 -10.37
N THR A 45 1.83 -24.05 -9.93
CA THR A 45 1.49 -25.48 -9.98
C THR A 45 1.33 -26.07 -8.57
N LEU A 46 0.60 -27.19 -8.46
CA LEU A 46 0.41 -27.85 -7.17
C LEU A 46 1.74 -28.41 -6.65
N PHE A 47 1.98 -28.21 -5.34
CA PHE A 47 3.17 -28.70 -4.63
C PHE A 47 4.53 -28.22 -5.18
N SER A 48 4.56 -27.17 -5.98
CA SER A 48 5.80 -26.55 -6.45
C SER A 48 6.70 -26.04 -5.29
N PHE A 49 6.12 -25.76 -4.14
CA PHE A 49 6.86 -25.39 -2.92
C PHE A 49 7.63 -26.57 -2.29
N ILE A 50 7.31 -27.83 -2.66
CA ILE A 50 8.06 -29.04 -2.27
C ILE A 50 9.02 -29.43 -3.37
N ASN A 51 8.55 -29.42 -4.63
CA ASN A 51 9.35 -29.76 -5.79
C ASN A 51 9.14 -28.75 -6.92
N PRO A 52 10.06 -27.80 -7.10
CA PRO A 52 9.90 -26.69 -8.05
C PRO A 52 10.20 -27.04 -9.52
N LYS A 53 10.65 -28.29 -9.81
CA LYS A 53 11.16 -28.67 -11.13
C LYS A 53 10.24 -28.29 -12.29
N HIS A 54 8.92 -28.46 -12.17
CA HIS A 54 7.99 -28.16 -13.24
C HIS A 54 7.87 -26.65 -13.46
N GLU A 55 7.75 -25.84 -12.39
CA GLU A 55 7.70 -24.38 -12.54
C GLU A 55 9.02 -23.82 -13.09
N MET A 56 10.17 -24.35 -12.67
CA MET A 56 11.47 -23.98 -13.23
C MET A 56 11.51 -24.25 -14.74
N ARG A 57 11.09 -25.45 -15.16
CA ARG A 57 11.07 -25.80 -16.59
C ARG A 57 10.06 -24.98 -17.38
N ILE A 58 8.89 -24.69 -16.81
CA ILE A 58 7.89 -23.79 -17.41
C ILE A 58 8.49 -22.40 -17.63
N ARG A 59 9.22 -21.85 -16.65
CA ARG A 59 9.91 -20.55 -16.80
C ARG A 59 10.91 -20.57 -17.96
N GLU A 60 11.72 -21.62 -18.06
CA GLU A 60 12.67 -21.77 -19.16
C GLU A 60 11.96 -21.76 -20.51
N ILE A 61 10.86 -22.53 -20.65
CA ILE A 61 10.06 -22.59 -21.90
C ILE A 61 9.43 -21.23 -22.21
N ILE A 62 8.94 -20.50 -21.19
CA ILE A 62 8.42 -19.14 -21.41
C ILE A 62 9.52 -18.24 -21.96
N ASN A 63 10.72 -18.28 -21.39
CA ASN A 63 11.86 -17.50 -21.87
C ASN A 63 12.32 -17.89 -23.28
N GLU A 64 12.17 -19.16 -23.68
CA GLU A 64 12.43 -19.64 -25.04
C GLU A 64 11.40 -19.11 -26.05
N GLU A 65 10.09 -19.16 -25.73
CA GLU A 65 9.00 -18.84 -26.64
C GLU A 65 8.59 -17.35 -26.61
N TYR A 66 8.77 -16.69 -25.45
CA TYR A 66 8.35 -15.31 -25.20
C TYR A 66 9.30 -14.56 -24.27
N PRO A 67 10.55 -14.28 -24.70
CA PRO A 67 11.58 -13.68 -23.85
C PRO A 67 11.24 -12.26 -23.35
N GLU A 68 10.28 -11.57 -23.99
CA GLU A 68 9.86 -10.22 -23.58
C GLU A 68 8.84 -10.23 -22.43
N ALA A 69 8.28 -11.39 -22.08
CA ALA A 69 7.30 -11.47 -21.01
C ALA A 69 7.97 -11.42 -19.63
N TYR A 70 7.41 -10.61 -18.73
CA TYR A 70 7.78 -10.69 -17.33
C TYR A 70 7.19 -11.96 -16.69
N VAL A 71 8.04 -12.80 -16.09
CA VAL A 71 7.63 -14.10 -15.54
C VAL A 71 7.76 -14.14 -14.04
N SER A 72 6.68 -14.49 -13.36
CA SER A 72 6.67 -14.72 -11.91
C SER A 72 6.26 -16.17 -11.61
N THR A 73 7.09 -16.88 -10.81
CA THR A 73 6.83 -18.28 -10.43
C THR A 73 6.51 -18.38 -8.94
N SER A 74 5.55 -19.23 -8.60
CA SER A 74 5.05 -19.31 -7.24
C SER A 74 6.05 -19.92 -6.26
N HIS A 75 6.89 -20.82 -6.70
CA HIS A 75 7.89 -21.50 -5.86
C HIS A 75 9.01 -20.55 -5.38
N GLU A 76 9.34 -19.52 -6.16
CA GLU A 76 10.35 -18.53 -5.78
C GLU A 76 9.77 -17.48 -4.83
N LEU A 77 8.52 -17.10 -5.06
CA LEU A 77 7.91 -15.98 -4.36
C LEU A 77 7.30 -16.39 -3.02
N VAL A 78 6.53 -17.50 -3.01
CA VAL A 78 5.80 -18.00 -1.85
C VAL A 78 5.93 -19.54 -1.78
N PRO A 79 7.06 -20.08 -1.31
CA PRO A 79 7.26 -21.53 -1.23
C PRO A 79 6.49 -22.16 -0.06
N GLU A 80 5.17 -21.98 -0.04
CA GLU A 80 4.29 -22.42 1.03
C GLU A 80 3.03 -23.09 0.49
N PHE A 81 2.34 -23.87 1.33
CA PHE A 81 1.03 -24.44 0.99
C PHE A 81 -0.07 -23.36 0.89
N ARG A 82 -1.28 -23.72 0.45
CA ARG A 82 -2.44 -22.86 0.14
C ARG A 82 -2.33 -22.19 -1.24
N GLU A 83 -2.76 -22.91 -2.22
CA GLU A 83 -2.64 -22.59 -3.66
C GLU A 83 -3.28 -21.27 -4.04
N TYR A 84 -4.44 -20.93 -3.44
CA TYR A 84 -5.14 -19.68 -3.77
C TYR A 84 -4.32 -18.45 -3.35
N SER A 85 -3.88 -18.39 -2.09
CA SER A 85 -3.08 -17.26 -1.60
C SER A 85 -1.74 -17.17 -2.33
N ARG A 86 -1.12 -18.33 -2.65
CA ARG A 86 0.12 -18.41 -3.41
C ARG A 86 -0.06 -17.90 -4.84
N MET A 87 -1.11 -18.36 -5.54
CA MET A 87 -1.43 -17.88 -6.89
C MET A 87 -1.74 -16.38 -6.88
N SER A 88 -2.58 -15.92 -5.95
CA SER A 88 -2.91 -14.50 -5.82
C SER A 88 -1.66 -13.63 -5.68
N THR A 89 -0.74 -14.02 -4.79
CA THR A 89 0.53 -13.30 -4.58
C THR A 89 1.39 -13.30 -5.85
N THR A 90 1.46 -14.43 -6.56
CA THR A 90 2.24 -14.56 -7.80
C THR A 90 1.65 -13.70 -8.92
N VAL A 91 0.33 -13.63 -9.02
CA VAL A 91 -0.37 -12.77 -10.00
C VAL A 91 -0.14 -11.29 -9.67
N LEU A 92 -0.24 -10.90 -8.39
CA LEU A 92 0.06 -9.53 -7.96
C LEU A 92 1.51 -9.14 -8.29
N ASN A 93 2.46 -10.05 -8.04
CA ASN A 93 3.87 -9.83 -8.39
C ASN A 93 4.06 -9.63 -9.89
N ALA A 94 3.49 -10.53 -10.72
CA ALA A 94 3.54 -10.43 -12.17
C ALA A 94 2.90 -9.13 -12.69
N TYR A 95 1.78 -8.71 -12.10
CA TYR A 95 1.10 -7.46 -12.47
C TYR A 95 1.96 -6.21 -12.18
N LEU A 96 2.68 -6.19 -11.06
CA LEU A 96 3.53 -5.08 -10.67
C LEU A 96 4.86 -5.04 -11.45
N GLY A 97 5.33 -6.18 -11.94
CA GLY A 97 6.65 -6.35 -12.53
C GLY A 97 7.05 -5.27 -13.54
N PRO A 98 6.36 -5.11 -14.68
CA PRO A 98 6.78 -4.18 -15.73
C PRO A 98 6.79 -2.71 -15.29
N VAL A 99 5.89 -2.33 -14.40
CA VAL A 99 5.82 -0.96 -13.87
C VAL A 99 6.99 -0.69 -12.93
N MET A 100 7.30 -1.65 -12.05
CA MET A 100 8.41 -1.54 -11.10
C MET A 100 9.76 -1.60 -11.79
N GLU A 101 9.95 -2.48 -12.75
CA GLU A 101 11.17 -2.56 -13.57
C GLU A 101 11.49 -1.21 -14.21
N LYS A 102 10.52 -0.63 -14.90
CA LYS A 102 10.67 0.70 -15.53
C LYS A 102 10.97 1.79 -14.50
N TYR A 103 10.24 1.79 -13.38
CA TYR A 103 10.43 2.78 -12.32
C TYR A 103 11.83 2.70 -11.72
N VAL A 104 12.27 1.51 -11.36
CA VAL A 104 13.53 1.28 -10.66
C VAL A 104 14.73 1.58 -11.54
N HIS A 105 14.71 1.21 -12.82
CA HIS A 105 15.74 1.59 -13.79
C HIS A 105 15.85 3.12 -13.98
N ASN A 106 14.69 3.81 -14.08
CA ASN A 106 14.67 5.26 -14.17
C ASN A 106 15.23 5.92 -12.89
N PHE A 107 14.89 5.34 -11.74
CA PHE A 107 15.37 5.81 -10.43
C PHE A 107 16.90 5.65 -10.32
N GLU A 108 17.43 4.48 -10.65
CA GLU A 108 18.88 4.22 -10.65
C GLU A 108 19.61 5.18 -11.57
N LYS A 109 19.13 5.36 -12.81
CA LYS A 109 19.67 6.31 -13.75
C LYS A 109 19.67 7.74 -13.20
N SER A 110 18.56 8.17 -12.58
CA SER A 110 18.45 9.53 -12.02
C SER A 110 19.44 9.78 -10.87
N ILE A 111 19.70 8.75 -10.06
CA ILE A 111 20.71 8.80 -8.98
C ILE A 111 22.10 8.96 -9.57
N LEU A 112 22.46 8.15 -10.56
CA LEU A 112 23.76 8.24 -11.24
C LEU A 112 23.96 9.59 -11.94
N ASP A 113 22.95 10.07 -12.65
CA ASP A 113 22.95 11.38 -13.32
C ASP A 113 23.12 12.55 -12.31
N SER A 114 22.69 12.35 -11.06
CA SER A 114 22.89 13.31 -9.97
C SER A 114 24.29 13.25 -9.34
N GLY A 115 25.18 12.39 -9.85
CA GLY A 115 26.56 12.23 -9.36
C GLY A 115 26.70 11.34 -8.12
N ILE A 116 25.63 10.64 -7.70
CA ILE A 116 25.67 9.70 -6.60
C ILE A 116 26.12 8.33 -7.15
N THR A 117 27.28 7.83 -6.68
CA THR A 117 27.87 6.56 -7.13
C THR A 117 27.54 5.38 -6.23
N ALA A 118 26.90 5.62 -5.08
CA ALA A 118 26.47 4.56 -4.18
C ALA A 118 25.32 3.76 -4.79
N ALA A 119 25.36 2.43 -4.67
CA ALA A 119 24.24 1.57 -5.09
C ALA A 119 22.99 1.88 -4.27
N PRO A 120 21.85 2.16 -4.91
CA PRO A 120 20.59 2.39 -4.21
C PRO A 120 20.00 1.08 -3.69
N TYR A 121 19.26 1.19 -2.57
CA TYR A 121 18.47 0.12 -2.00
C TYR A 121 17.01 0.57 -1.88
N VAL A 122 16.11 -0.38 -1.96
CA VAL A 122 14.65 -0.16 -1.83
C VAL A 122 14.17 -0.78 -0.53
N THR A 123 13.36 -0.05 0.23
CA THR A 123 12.74 -0.57 1.45
C THR A 123 11.62 -1.56 1.10
N GLN A 124 11.57 -2.68 1.80
CA GLN A 124 10.50 -3.67 1.71
C GLN A 124 9.36 -3.39 2.68
N SER A 125 8.24 -4.07 2.44
CA SER A 125 7.05 -4.05 3.31
C SER A 125 7.30 -4.62 4.71
N ASN A 126 8.36 -5.42 4.91
CA ASN A 126 8.78 -5.92 6.23
C ASN A 126 9.77 -4.99 6.94
N GLY A 127 10.10 -3.83 6.33
CA GLY A 127 11.03 -2.86 6.88
C GLY A 127 12.51 -3.12 6.62
N SER A 128 12.88 -4.22 5.93
CA SER A 128 14.25 -4.44 5.46
C SER A 128 14.50 -3.71 4.14
N VAL A 129 15.71 -3.84 3.59
CA VAL A 129 16.09 -3.26 2.30
C VAL A 129 16.55 -4.34 1.35
N ILE A 130 16.31 -4.15 0.05
CA ILE A 130 16.73 -5.02 -1.05
C ILE A 130 17.41 -4.23 -2.15
N SER A 131 18.17 -4.94 -2.99
CA SER A 131 18.80 -4.38 -4.18
C SER A 131 17.75 -3.99 -5.24
N ILE A 132 18.21 -3.28 -6.25
CA ILE A 132 17.42 -2.95 -7.44
C ILE A 132 16.97 -4.22 -8.16
N ASP A 133 17.88 -5.16 -8.41
CA ASP A 133 17.59 -6.42 -9.11
C ASP A 133 16.53 -7.25 -8.37
N GLU A 134 16.69 -7.42 -7.04
CA GLU A 134 15.70 -8.13 -6.23
C GLU A 134 14.34 -7.42 -6.20
N THR A 135 14.32 -6.07 -6.32
CA THR A 135 13.09 -5.30 -6.42
C THR A 135 12.37 -5.57 -7.74
N ILE A 136 13.11 -5.78 -8.83
CA ILE A 136 12.56 -6.14 -10.14
C ILE A 136 11.97 -7.54 -10.10
N ASP A 137 12.67 -8.51 -9.49
CA ASP A 137 12.21 -9.89 -9.40
C ASP A 137 10.99 -10.06 -8.48
N CYS A 138 10.95 -9.31 -7.37
CA CYS A 138 9.94 -9.46 -6.33
C CYS A 138 9.27 -8.12 -5.96
N PRO A 139 8.65 -7.39 -6.91
CA PRO A 139 8.05 -6.07 -6.68
C PRO A 139 6.95 -6.06 -5.62
N ILE A 140 6.23 -7.15 -5.42
CA ILE A 140 5.18 -7.25 -4.38
C ILE A 140 5.74 -7.01 -2.96
N LYS A 141 7.02 -7.28 -2.73
CA LYS A 141 7.67 -7.01 -1.44
C LYS A 141 7.70 -5.51 -1.08
N THR A 142 7.42 -4.62 -2.03
CA THR A 142 7.44 -3.16 -1.84
C THR A 142 6.05 -2.54 -1.67
N ALA A 143 4.97 -3.34 -1.68
CA ALA A 143 3.57 -2.88 -1.74
C ALA A 143 3.19 -1.86 -0.64
N VAL A 144 3.78 -1.93 0.55
CA VAL A 144 3.57 -0.99 1.67
C VAL A 144 4.89 -0.47 2.25
N SER A 145 5.91 -0.35 1.41
CA SER A 145 7.27 0.00 1.83
C SER A 145 7.39 1.39 2.48
N GLY A 146 6.63 2.39 2.01
CA GLY A 146 6.64 3.74 2.57
C GLY A 146 6.23 3.78 4.05
N PRO A 147 5.00 3.36 4.39
CA PRO A 147 4.57 3.25 5.78
C PRO A 147 5.50 2.36 6.63
N SER A 148 6.00 1.26 6.08
CA SER A 148 6.93 0.36 6.77
C SER A 148 8.25 1.06 7.13
N ALA A 149 8.80 1.87 6.22
CA ALA A 149 10.00 2.66 6.50
C ALA A 149 9.76 3.65 7.65
N GLY A 150 8.58 4.29 7.71
CA GLY A 150 8.18 5.15 8.81
C GLY A 150 8.16 4.43 10.16
N VAL A 151 7.60 3.21 10.20
CA VAL A 151 7.58 2.38 11.42
C VAL A 151 9.00 2.00 11.86
N ILE A 152 9.89 1.63 10.94
CA ILE A 152 11.30 1.34 11.26
C ILE A 152 12.03 2.59 11.76
N GLY A 153 11.74 3.75 11.17
CA GLY A 153 12.24 5.04 11.67
C GLY A 153 11.78 5.29 13.12
N ALA A 154 10.51 5.01 13.43
CA ALA A 154 9.98 5.13 14.79
C ALA A 154 10.62 4.14 15.78
N VAL A 155 10.91 2.89 15.36
CA VAL A 155 11.69 1.93 16.17
C VAL A 155 13.07 2.50 16.50
N TYR A 156 13.76 3.07 15.51
CA TYR A 156 15.08 3.65 15.70
C TYR A 156 15.05 4.85 16.68
N ILE A 157 14.13 5.79 16.49
CA ILE A 157 13.98 6.95 17.37
C ILE A 157 13.56 6.53 18.78
N GLY A 158 12.60 5.61 18.91
CA GLY A 158 12.19 5.05 20.21
C GLY A 158 13.38 4.48 20.98
N LYS A 159 14.24 3.71 20.31
CA LYS A 159 15.46 3.16 20.89
C LYS A 159 16.41 4.27 21.39
N GLN A 160 16.60 5.35 20.63
CA GLN A 160 17.45 6.47 21.04
C GLN A 160 16.88 7.22 22.27
N CYS A 161 15.55 7.27 22.38
CA CYS A 161 14.86 7.91 23.51
C CYS A 161 14.64 6.98 24.72
N GLY A 162 15.02 5.70 24.64
CA GLY A 162 14.73 4.72 25.70
C GLY A 162 13.25 4.33 25.80
N ILE A 163 12.50 4.46 24.71
CA ILE A 163 11.07 4.15 24.61
C ILE A 163 10.92 2.87 23.76
N ASP A 164 10.36 1.83 24.33
CA ASP A 164 10.20 0.51 23.71
C ASP A 164 8.75 0.16 23.36
N LYS A 165 7.78 0.94 23.87
CA LYS A 165 6.35 0.82 23.57
C LYS A 165 5.87 2.06 22.82
N VAL A 166 5.60 1.91 21.51
CA VAL A 166 5.21 3.02 20.65
C VAL A 166 4.00 2.64 19.79
N ILE A 167 3.06 3.56 19.67
CA ILE A 167 2.07 3.54 18.59
C ILE A 167 2.51 4.58 17.56
N THR A 168 2.82 4.15 16.35
CA THR A 168 3.13 5.06 15.25
C THR A 168 1.85 5.64 14.67
N PHE A 169 1.92 6.87 14.21
CA PHE A 169 0.76 7.57 13.66
C PHE A 169 1.21 8.47 12.50
N ASP A 170 1.08 7.97 11.28
CA ASP A 170 1.44 8.71 10.07
C ASP A 170 0.17 9.17 9.34
N MET A 171 -0.10 10.48 9.37
CA MET A 171 -1.25 11.07 8.69
C MET A 171 -0.82 11.76 7.40
N GLY A 172 -1.14 11.14 6.29
CA GLY A 172 -0.97 11.71 4.96
C GLY A 172 -2.15 12.58 4.50
N GLY A 173 -2.18 12.86 3.20
CA GLY A 173 -3.30 13.59 2.58
C GLY A 173 -4.57 12.75 2.45
N THR A 174 -4.47 11.43 2.30
CA THR A 174 -5.58 10.51 1.99
C THR A 174 -5.89 9.55 3.11
N SER A 175 -4.87 9.06 3.80
CA SER A 175 -4.98 8.00 4.80
C SER A 175 -4.14 8.30 6.03
N ILE A 176 -4.39 7.48 7.04
CA ILE A 176 -3.58 7.38 8.25
C ILE A 176 -3.07 5.96 8.35
N ASP A 177 -1.79 5.81 8.60
CA ASP A 177 -1.14 4.54 8.86
C ASP A 177 -0.75 4.44 10.33
N VAL A 178 -1.24 3.39 11.00
CA VAL A 178 -1.02 3.17 12.43
C VAL A 178 -0.41 1.79 12.62
N SER A 179 0.66 1.70 13.40
CA SER A 179 1.29 0.43 13.78
C SER A 179 1.65 0.43 15.25
N LEU A 180 1.85 -0.76 15.81
CA LEU A 180 2.25 -0.94 17.20
C LEU A 180 3.66 -1.53 17.26
N ILE A 181 4.49 -0.90 18.10
CA ILE A 181 5.85 -1.33 18.43
C ILE A 181 5.84 -1.75 19.90
N GLU A 182 6.20 -2.99 20.16
CA GLU A 182 6.33 -3.54 21.51
C GLU A 182 7.73 -4.09 21.73
N ASN A 183 8.32 -3.81 22.88
CA ASN A 183 9.70 -4.18 23.22
C ASN A 183 10.70 -3.74 22.12
N GLY A 184 10.48 -2.56 21.54
CA GLY A 184 11.32 -2.00 20.49
C GLY A 184 11.25 -2.77 19.15
N LYS A 185 10.21 -3.57 18.90
CA LYS A 185 10.02 -4.34 17.67
C LYS A 185 8.64 -4.09 17.07
N ALA A 186 8.60 -3.85 15.77
CA ALA A 186 7.35 -3.80 15.02
C ALA A 186 6.76 -5.21 14.83
N SER A 187 5.45 -5.32 14.94
CA SER A 187 4.74 -6.56 14.65
C SER A 187 4.75 -6.86 13.15
N LEU A 188 4.84 -8.15 12.78
CA LEU A 188 4.76 -8.61 11.39
C LEU A 188 3.46 -9.38 11.17
N SER A 189 2.90 -9.22 9.97
CA SER A 189 1.83 -10.06 9.44
C SER A 189 2.36 -10.82 8.22
N ASN A 190 2.04 -12.10 8.10
CA ASN A 190 2.45 -12.95 6.97
C ASN A 190 1.42 -12.97 5.83
N GLU A 191 0.26 -12.34 6.02
CA GLU A 191 -0.80 -12.26 5.00
C GLU A 191 -1.55 -10.93 5.15
N ARG A 192 -1.74 -10.23 4.05
CA ARG A 192 -2.51 -8.98 3.97
C ARG A 192 -3.33 -8.96 2.69
N LEU A 193 -4.46 -8.25 2.72
CA LEU A 193 -5.18 -7.93 1.50
C LEU A 193 -4.55 -6.69 0.84
N VAL A 194 -4.12 -6.84 -0.40
CA VAL A 194 -3.70 -5.74 -1.28
C VAL A 194 -4.81 -5.57 -2.32
N GLU A 195 -5.50 -4.43 -2.28
CA GLU A 195 -6.66 -4.16 -3.14
C GLU A 195 -7.71 -5.30 -3.14
N GLY A 196 -7.93 -5.91 -1.98
CA GLY A 196 -8.89 -7.02 -1.80
C GLY A 196 -8.37 -8.42 -2.15
N TYR A 197 -7.13 -8.54 -2.63
CA TYR A 197 -6.50 -9.82 -2.97
C TYR A 197 -5.49 -10.24 -1.90
N PRO A 198 -5.47 -11.51 -1.47
CA PRO A 198 -4.49 -11.95 -0.48
C PRO A 198 -3.06 -11.92 -1.07
N ALA A 199 -2.19 -11.20 -0.39
CA ALA A 199 -0.75 -11.19 -0.62
C ALA A 199 -0.07 -11.87 0.58
N ARG A 200 0.63 -12.96 0.32
CA ARG A 200 1.25 -13.78 1.35
C ARG A 200 2.76 -13.57 1.36
N ILE A 201 3.15 -12.43 1.90
CA ILE A 201 4.54 -12.04 2.13
C ILE A 201 4.64 -11.38 3.52
N PRO A 202 5.78 -11.49 4.21
CA PRO A 202 5.99 -10.79 5.47
C PRO A 202 5.91 -9.27 5.27
N MET A 203 5.03 -8.62 6.02
CA MET A 203 4.84 -7.17 6.02
C MET A 203 4.76 -6.65 7.45
N ILE A 204 5.21 -5.42 7.70
CA ILE A 204 4.89 -4.76 8.97
C ILE A 204 3.38 -4.64 9.09
N ASP A 205 2.88 -4.96 10.28
CA ASP A 205 1.46 -4.93 10.57
C ASP A 205 1.01 -3.47 10.79
N ILE A 206 0.47 -2.90 9.72
CA ILE A 206 0.01 -1.51 9.65
C ILE A 206 -1.48 -1.51 9.36
N VAL A 207 -2.24 -0.78 10.16
CA VAL A 207 -3.65 -0.52 9.90
C VAL A 207 -3.79 0.82 9.19
N THR A 208 -4.32 0.79 7.99
CA THR A 208 -4.59 1.99 7.17
C THR A 208 -6.07 2.34 7.24
N VAL A 209 -6.37 3.61 7.54
CA VAL A 209 -7.74 4.14 7.56
C VAL A 209 -7.82 5.36 6.65
N GLY A 210 -8.86 5.43 5.81
CA GLY A 210 -9.13 6.55 4.91
C GLY A 210 -9.55 7.82 5.65
N ALA A 211 -8.61 8.42 6.38
CA ALA A 211 -8.81 9.63 7.17
C ALA A 211 -7.53 10.48 7.11
N GLY A 212 -7.40 11.30 6.09
CA GLY A 212 -6.26 12.19 5.86
C GLY A 212 -6.67 13.65 5.75
N GLY A 213 -5.69 14.52 5.48
CA GLY A 213 -5.94 15.96 5.30
C GLY A 213 -6.90 16.31 4.18
N GLY A 214 -6.93 15.51 3.11
CA GLY A 214 -7.85 15.65 1.97
C GLY A 214 -9.16 14.88 2.11
N SER A 215 -9.42 14.22 3.25
CA SER A 215 -10.68 13.50 3.45
C SER A 215 -11.89 14.44 3.35
N ILE A 216 -12.83 14.07 2.48
CA ILE A 216 -14.01 14.89 2.15
C ILE A 216 -15.04 14.78 3.27
N ALA A 217 -15.52 15.91 3.72
CA ALA A 217 -16.64 16.03 4.65
C ALA A 217 -17.95 16.22 3.88
N ARG A 218 -19.02 15.55 4.33
CA ARG A 218 -20.37 15.67 3.74
C ARG A 218 -21.44 15.42 4.78
N ILE A 219 -22.62 15.95 4.52
CA ILE A 219 -23.84 15.57 5.24
C ILE A 219 -24.46 14.38 4.50
N ASP A 220 -24.69 13.27 5.21
CA ASP A 220 -25.34 12.09 4.63
C ASP A 220 -26.87 12.27 4.51
N ALA A 221 -27.54 11.31 3.86
CA ALA A 221 -29.00 11.35 3.67
C ALA A 221 -29.79 11.37 5.00
N GLY A 222 -29.19 10.98 6.10
CA GLY A 222 -29.77 11.04 7.44
C GLY A 222 -29.48 12.35 8.19
N GLY A 223 -28.78 13.31 7.57
CA GLY A 223 -28.40 14.58 8.18
C GLY A 223 -27.14 14.49 9.08
N ALA A 224 -26.42 13.37 9.08
CA ALA A 224 -25.22 13.21 9.89
C ALA A 224 -23.96 13.67 9.14
N LEU A 225 -23.07 14.39 9.85
CA LEU A 225 -21.76 14.76 9.33
C LEU A 225 -20.86 13.53 9.23
N LYS A 226 -20.34 13.26 8.04
CA LYS A 226 -19.38 12.20 7.72
C LYS A 226 -18.10 12.81 7.19
N VAL A 227 -16.95 12.17 7.48
CA VAL A 227 -15.64 12.54 6.96
C VAL A 227 -14.96 11.28 6.43
N GLY A 228 -14.56 11.31 5.15
CA GLY A 228 -14.02 10.15 4.46
C GLY A 228 -15.09 9.07 4.14
N PRO A 229 -14.67 7.88 3.63
CA PRO A 229 -13.30 7.53 3.24
C PRO A 229 -12.79 8.24 1.97
N ASP A 230 -13.70 8.89 1.22
CA ASP A 230 -13.34 9.60 -0.01
C ASP A 230 -12.38 10.75 0.29
N SER A 231 -11.41 10.96 -0.62
CA SER A 231 -10.39 12.01 -0.51
C SER A 231 -10.34 12.84 -1.78
N ALA A 232 -10.18 14.15 -1.65
CA ALA A 232 -9.92 15.06 -2.76
C ALA A 232 -8.52 14.87 -3.39
N GLY A 233 -7.67 14.05 -2.78
CA GLY A 233 -6.33 13.79 -3.25
C GLY A 233 -5.41 15.01 -3.21
N ALA A 234 -4.40 15.01 -4.08
CA ALA A 234 -3.48 16.14 -4.25
C ALA A 234 -3.95 17.12 -5.34
N THR A 235 -4.74 16.63 -6.29
CA THR A 235 -5.31 17.40 -7.41
C THR A 235 -6.72 16.91 -7.68
N PRO A 236 -7.74 17.76 -7.57
CA PRO A 236 -7.66 19.17 -7.22
C PRO A 236 -7.25 19.44 -5.77
N GLY A 237 -7.43 18.49 -4.84
CA GLY A 237 -7.13 18.63 -3.42
C GLY A 237 -8.15 19.46 -2.65
N PRO A 238 -7.87 19.76 -1.36
CA PRO A 238 -8.65 20.68 -0.54
C PRO A 238 -8.91 22.03 -1.22
N ALA A 239 -10.06 22.63 -0.97
CA ALA A 239 -10.46 23.89 -1.62
C ALA A 239 -9.44 25.03 -1.39
N CYS A 240 -8.87 25.09 -0.19
CA CYS A 240 -7.84 26.08 0.16
C CYS A 240 -6.57 26.00 -0.69
N TYR A 241 -6.31 24.91 -1.43
CA TYR A 241 -5.11 24.77 -2.26
C TYR A 241 -5.17 25.56 -3.58
N MET A 242 -6.28 26.20 -3.89
CA MET A 242 -6.48 27.03 -5.11
C MET A 242 -6.26 26.26 -6.42
N ARG A 243 -6.50 24.93 -6.42
CA ARG A 243 -6.31 24.05 -7.58
C ARG A 243 -7.64 23.59 -8.19
N GLY A 244 -8.74 24.30 -7.89
CA GLY A 244 -10.08 23.97 -8.39
C GLY A 244 -10.85 22.98 -7.52
N GLY A 245 -10.38 22.64 -6.33
CA GLY A 245 -11.15 21.88 -5.35
C GLY A 245 -12.34 22.66 -4.83
N THR A 246 -13.49 21.99 -4.68
CA THR A 246 -14.75 22.58 -4.19
C THR A 246 -15.32 21.86 -2.98
N GLU A 247 -14.80 20.65 -2.69
CA GLU A 247 -15.23 19.84 -1.57
C GLU A 247 -14.63 20.35 -0.24
N ALA A 248 -15.42 20.29 0.84
CA ALA A 248 -14.92 20.58 2.17
C ALA A 248 -14.03 19.43 2.69
N CYS A 249 -12.78 19.72 3.00
CA CYS A 249 -11.81 18.72 3.48
C CYS A 249 -11.34 19.00 4.90
N VAL A 250 -10.68 18.03 5.52
CA VAL A 250 -10.07 18.17 6.87
C VAL A 250 -9.06 19.32 6.89
N THR A 251 -8.28 19.52 5.83
CA THR A 251 -7.33 20.63 5.72
C THR A 251 -8.05 21.98 5.74
N ASP A 252 -9.18 22.12 5.01
CA ASP A 252 -9.98 23.34 5.02
C ASP A 252 -10.51 23.66 6.41
N ALA A 253 -10.98 22.63 7.14
CA ALA A 253 -11.43 22.79 8.53
C ALA A 253 -10.30 23.26 9.46
N ASN A 254 -9.09 22.74 9.29
CA ASN A 254 -7.92 23.17 10.07
C ASN A 254 -7.50 24.61 9.74
N ILE A 255 -7.60 25.04 8.49
CA ILE A 255 -7.36 26.43 8.06
C ILE A 255 -8.38 27.37 8.70
N VAL A 256 -9.69 27.04 8.60
CA VAL A 256 -10.78 27.85 9.17
C VAL A 256 -10.66 27.98 10.69
N LEU A 257 -10.23 26.92 11.39
CA LEU A 257 -10.03 26.93 12.84
C LEU A 257 -8.69 27.57 13.27
N GLY A 258 -7.85 28.01 12.34
CA GLY A 258 -6.53 28.57 12.61
C GLY A 258 -5.53 27.59 13.20
N LYS A 259 -5.78 26.28 13.07
CA LYS A 259 -4.83 25.21 13.47
C LYS A 259 -3.68 25.08 12.49
N LEU A 260 -3.91 25.39 11.23
CA LEU A 260 -2.90 25.60 10.20
C LEU A 260 -2.83 27.08 9.86
N ASN A 261 -1.66 27.52 9.37
CA ASN A 261 -1.48 28.89 8.90
C ASN A 261 -2.45 29.17 7.73
N GLN A 262 -3.17 30.30 7.83
CA GLN A 262 -4.28 30.64 6.94
C GLN A 262 -3.86 31.23 5.59
N THR A 263 -2.57 31.46 5.39
CA THR A 263 -2.03 32.01 4.14
C THR A 263 -0.99 31.13 3.49
N LYS A 264 -0.18 30.38 4.29
CA LYS A 264 0.91 29.52 3.78
C LYS A 264 1.07 28.24 4.60
N ILE A 265 1.34 27.13 3.92
CA ILE A 265 1.67 25.84 4.53
C ILE A 265 2.99 25.30 3.98
N LEU A 266 3.41 24.12 4.40
CA LEU A 266 4.64 23.45 3.96
C LEU A 266 5.89 24.32 4.15
N GLY A 267 6.04 24.94 5.34
CA GLY A 267 7.18 25.81 5.63
C GLY A 267 7.20 27.08 4.76
N GLY A 268 6.03 27.57 4.34
CA GLY A 268 5.90 28.77 3.51
C GLY A 268 6.00 28.55 1.99
N ARG A 269 6.17 27.28 1.55
CA ARG A 269 6.33 26.92 0.13
C ARG A 269 5.03 26.82 -0.66
N MET A 270 3.88 26.78 0.02
CA MET A 270 2.58 26.66 -0.61
C MET A 270 1.62 27.70 -0.04
N ASP A 271 1.08 28.56 -0.92
CA ASP A 271 0.02 29.49 -0.57
C ASP A 271 -1.32 28.75 -0.42
N VAL A 272 -2.16 29.21 0.49
CA VAL A 272 -3.52 28.71 0.72
C VAL A 272 -4.49 29.90 0.87
N ASP A 273 -5.76 29.65 0.56
CA ASP A 273 -6.83 30.65 0.61
C ASP A 273 -7.88 30.27 1.64
N LEU A 274 -7.98 31.09 2.69
CA LEU A 274 -8.98 30.94 3.75
C LEU A 274 -10.41 31.07 3.21
N GLY A 275 -10.65 32.03 2.29
CA GLY A 275 -11.99 32.29 1.75
C GLY A 275 -12.54 31.11 0.97
N LEU A 276 -11.67 30.39 0.23
CA LEU A 276 -12.06 29.15 -0.47
C LEU A 276 -12.38 28.02 0.52
N ALA A 277 -11.62 27.88 1.62
CA ALA A 277 -11.93 26.93 2.68
C ALA A 277 -13.28 27.22 3.34
N GLU A 278 -13.52 28.48 3.71
CA GLU A 278 -14.81 28.92 4.30
C GLU A 278 -15.97 28.67 3.36
N LYS A 279 -15.82 29.01 2.08
CA LYS A 279 -16.82 28.78 1.04
C LYS A 279 -17.16 27.28 0.91
N ALA A 280 -16.14 26.42 0.81
CA ALA A 280 -16.35 24.99 0.67
C ALA A 280 -17.10 24.39 1.87
N ILE A 281 -16.73 24.77 3.10
CA ILE A 281 -17.42 24.28 4.31
C ILE A 281 -18.85 24.82 4.34
N LYS A 282 -19.08 26.08 3.97
CA LYS A 282 -20.41 26.67 3.95
C LYS A 282 -21.33 25.92 2.98
N GLU A 283 -20.94 25.80 1.72
CA GLU A 283 -21.76 25.20 0.66
C GLU A 283 -22.00 23.69 0.87
N ASN A 284 -20.99 22.96 1.39
CA ASN A 284 -21.09 21.50 1.52
C ASN A 284 -21.66 21.04 2.88
N ILE A 285 -21.53 21.85 3.94
CA ILE A 285 -21.93 21.47 5.29
C ILE A 285 -22.97 22.42 5.89
N CYS A 286 -22.67 23.72 5.99
CA CYS A 286 -23.57 24.66 6.70
C CYS A 286 -24.93 24.77 6.00
N ASP A 287 -24.94 24.94 4.69
CA ASP A 287 -26.18 25.09 3.90
C ASP A 287 -27.06 23.81 3.88
N LYS A 288 -26.50 22.69 4.33
CA LYS A 288 -27.17 21.38 4.42
C LYS A 288 -27.42 20.93 5.87
N SER A 289 -27.14 21.79 6.84
CA SER A 289 -27.27 21.49 8.28
C SER A 289 -27.65 22.78 9.06
N SER A 290 -27.80 22.63 10.37
CA SER A 290 -28.03 23.81 11.26
C SER A 290 -26.71 24.34 11.87
N LEU A 291 -25.55 23.89 11.40
CA LEU A 291 -24.25 24.25 11.94
C LEU A 291 -23.76 25.59 11.37
N ASP A 292 -23.23 26.46 12.22
CA ASP A 292 -22.44 27.60 11.77
C ASP A 292 -21.05 27.14 11.26
N LEU A 293 -20.31 28.05 10.63
CA LEU A 293 -19.02 27.74 10.01
C LEU A 293 -18.00 27.16 11.00
N LYS A 294 -17.91 27.70 12.21
CA LYS A 294 -16.98 27.21 13.23
C LYS A 294 -17.41 25.86 13.80
N GLN A 295 -18.71 25.70 14.03
CA GLN A 295 -19.28 24.41 14.45
C GLN A 295 -19.08 23.33 13.40
N ALA A 296 -19.29 23.64 12.12
CA ALA A 296 -19.05 22.72 11.02
C ALA A 296 -17.58 22.31 10.93
N ALA A 297 -16.66 23.28 10.97
CA ALA A 297 -15.21 22.98 10.94
C ALA A 297 -14.77 22.16 12.18
N ALA A 298 -15.25 22.51 13.37
CA ALA A 298 -14.96 21.74 14.59
C ALA A 298 -15.58 20.34 14.53
N GLY A 299 -16.77 20.21 13.98
CA GLY A 299 -17.43 18.92 13.72
C GLY A 299 -16.63 18.00 12.79
N ILE A 300 -16.10 18.56 11.68
CA ILE A 300 -15.21 17.81 10.76
C ILE A 300 -14.01 17.24 11.54
N ILE A 301 -13.34 18.08 12.35
CA ILE A 301 -12.19 17.64 13.14
C ILE A 301 -12.58 16.59 14.19
N SER A 302 -13.73 16.74 14.83
CA SER A 302 -14.23 15.77 15.81
C SER A 302 -14.47 14.39 15.18
N VAL A 303 -15.09 14.34 14.00
CA VAL A 303 -15.36 13.09 13.28
C VAL A 303 -14.07 12.42 12.85
N VAL A 304 -13.13 13.17 12.25
CA VAL A 304 -11.84 12.58 11.83
C VAL A 304 -11.03 12.09 13.04
N ASN A 305 -11.02 12.80 14.16
CA ASN A 305 -10.36 12.35 15.40
C ASN A 305 -10.98 11.06 15.93
N SER A 306 -12.31 10.90 15.83
CA SER A 306 -12.98 9.64 16.20
C SER A 306 -12.53 8.47 15.31
N ASN A 307 -12.39 8.70 14.00
CA ASN A 307 -11.86 7.69 13.07
C ASN A 307 -10.41 7.32 13.39
N MET A 308 -9.58 8.31 13.74
CA MET A 308 -8.19 8.13 14.17
C MET A 308 -8.09 7.32 15.46
N THR A 309 -8.91 7.65 16.45
CA THR A 309 -8.96 6.92 17.74
C THR A 309 -9.35 5.45 17.49
N ARG A 310 -10.28 5.20 16.57
CA ARG A 310 -10.66 3.84 16.22
C ARG A 310 -9.48 3.06 15.57
N ALA A 311 -8.69 3.68 14.71
CA ALA A 311 -7.49 3.05 14.14
C ALA A 311 -6.47 2.66 15.23
N ILE A 312 -6.23 3.56 16.20
CA ILE A 312 -5.37 3.27 17.35
C ILE A 312 -5.91 2.09 18.16
N ARG A 313 -7.24 2.01 18.38
CA ARG A 313 -7.85 0.89 19.11
C ARG A 313 -7.70 -0.45 18.39
N VAL A 314 -7.77 -0.47 17.07
CA VAL A 314 -7.57 -1.70 16.26
C VAL A 314 -6.18 -2.27 16.47
N VAL A 315 -5.13 -1.43 16.52
CA VAL A 315 -3.76 -1.93 16.73
C VAL A 315 -3.42 -2.20 18.20
N SER A 316 -4.20 -1.69 19.13
CA SER A 316 -3.93 -1.83 20.58
C SER A 316 -5.02 -2.63 21.30
N VAL A 317 -6.16 -2.02 21.62
CA VAL A 317 -7.20 -2.58 22.50
C VAL A 317 -7.79 -3.88 21.91
N GLU A 318 -8.05 -3.94 20.62
CA GLU A 318 -8.58 -5.15 19.97
C GLU A 318 -7.58 -6.31 19.96
N ARG A 319 -6.30 -6.01 20.21
CA ARG A 319 -5.21 -6.99 20.31
C ARG A 319 -4.80 -7.27 21.77
N GLY A 320 -5.55 -6.73 22.74
CA GLY A 320 -5.33 -6.95 24.17
C GLY A 320 -4.30 -6.03 24.81
N TYR A 321 -3.88 -4.95 24.14
CA TYR A 321 -2.95 -3.97 24.70
C TYR A 321 -3.69 -2.78 25.30
N ASP A 322 -3.17 -2.22 26.41
CA ASP A 322 -3.62 -0.95 26.93
C ASP A 322 -2.89 0.19 26.22
N ALA A 323 -3.59 0.95 25.38
CA ALA A 323 -3.02 2.04 24.61
C ALA A 323 -2.35 3.13 25.48
N ARG A 324 -2.72 3.23 26.78
CA ARG A 324 -2.14 4.20 27.73
C ARG A 324 -0.72 3.87 28.13
N GLU A 325 -0.26 2.64 27.90
CA GLU A 325 1.12 2.21 28.15
C GLU A 325 2.08 2.56 27.02
N PHE A 326 1.55 3.05 25.88
CA PHE A 326 2.32 3.33 24.69
C PHE A 326 2.50 4.82 24.46
N THR A 327 3.67 5.21 24.00
CA THR A 327 3.93 6.58 23.53
C THR A 327 3.41 6.71 22.11
N LEU A 328 2.62 7.76 21.83
CA LEU A 328 2.22 8.10 20.47
C LEU A 328 3.37 8.82 19.78
N MET A 329 3.80 8.32 18.63
CA MET A 329 4.83 8.91 17.77
C MET A 329 4.22 9.26 16.42
N ALA A 330 4.11 10.57 16.10
CA ALA A 330 3.55 11.12 14.87
C ALA A 330 4.62 11.84 14.04
#